data_e790af2108fbc0655134251ee1d2be2c
#
_entry.id   e790af2108fbc0655134251ee1d2be2c
#
_cell.length_a   1.000
_cell.length_b   1.000
_cell.length_c   1.000
_cell.angle_alpha   90.00
_cell.angle_beta   90.00
_cell.angle_gamma   90.00
#
_symmetry.space_group_name_H-M   'P 1'
#
loop_
_entity.id
_entity.type
_entity.pdbx_description
1 polymer ?
#
loop_
_entity_poly.entity_id
_entity_poly.type
_entity_poly.pdbx_seq_one_letter_code
_entity_poly.pdbx_strand_id
1 'polypeptide(L)'
;SFNGDNRAHFNIIKGEGLVSEVFADHNLLTDVLFGDSAIGHNRYSTTGSSKSRKNIQPFMVNYRMGNLAIGHNGNLTNAKELREELVNEGAIFQTTSDTEVILHLIARSKLDNQIDQIMEALRRIDGAYCLVILTDDKLIAARDPLGFRPLSLGKLEDAFLVASETCAFDIQRAEFLREVEAGEMI
;
A
#
# COMPACT_ATOMS: atom_id res chain seq x y z
N SER A 1 -5.60 29.61 0.35
CA SER A 1 -6.70 29.10 1.16
C SER A 1 -7.68 28.36 0.27
N PHE A 2 -7.57 27.03 0.22
CA PHE A 2 -8.61 26.19 -0.36
C PHE A 2 -9.61 25.90 0.76
N ASN A 3 -10.80 26.44 0.63
CA ASN A 3 -11.91 26.22 1.53
C ASN A 3 -12.51 24.83 1.32
N GLY A 4 -12.64 24.06 2.40
CA GLY A 4 -13.76 23.17 2.61
C GLY A 4 -13.68 21.77 2.00
N ASP A 5 -12.53 21.15 1.96
CA ASP A 5 -12.45 19.71 1.66
C ASP A 5 -12.26 18.93 2.98
N ASN A 6 -13.25 18.13 3.30
CA ASN A 6 -13.27 17.19 4.46
C ASN A 6 -12.40 15.95 4.16
N ARG A 7 -11.28 16.12 3.46
CA ARG A 7 -10.34 15.03 3.13
C ARG A 7 -9.45 14.74 4.32
N ALA A 8 -9.25 13.46 4.60
CA ALA A 8 -8.32 13.04 5.62
C ALA A 8 -6.90 13.58 5.32
N HIS A 9 -6.20 14.00 6.37
CA HIS A 9 -4.82 14.42 6.22
C HIS A 9 -3.89 13.21 6.35
N PHE A 10 -3.16 12.88 5.27
CA PHE A 10 -2.19 11.78 5.28
C PHE A 10 -0.82 12.31 5.69
N ASN A 11 -0.27 11.73 6.74
CA ASN A 11 1.11 11.92 7.14
C ASN A 11 1.95 10.73 6.71
N ILE A 12 3.17 10.97 6.22
CA ILE A 12 4.06 9.92 5.77
C ILE A 12 5.50 10.17 6.24
N ILE A 13 6.13 9.11 6.74
CA ILE A 13 7.56 9.10 7.06
C ILE A 13 8.20 7.97 6.29
N LYS A 14 9.32 8.25 5.63
CA LYS A 14 10.13 7.28 4.90
C LYS A 14 11.60 7.45 5.26
N GLY A 15 12.30 6.37 5.46
CA GLY A 15 13.73 6.38 5.77
C GLY A 15 14.45 5.16 5.21
N GLU A 16 15.77 5.27 5.12
CA GLU A 16 16.67 4.15 4.87
C GLU A 16 17.30 3.73 6.21
N GLY A 17 17.59 2.46 6.38
CA GLY A 17 18.14 1.90 7.61
C GLY A 17 17.14 1.03 8.36
N LEU A 18 17.44 0.74 9.60
CA LEU A 18 16.55 -0.06 10.45
C LEU A 18 15.30 0.74 10.86
N VAL A 19 14.19 0.05 11.03
CA VAL A 19 12.93 0.68 11.50
C VAL A 19 13.18 1.42 12.81
N SER A 20 13.97 0.83 13.74
CA SER A 20 14.33 1.43 15.02
C SER A 20 15.17 2.70 14.88
N GLU A 21 15.92 2.85 13.80
CA GLU A 21 16.71 4.07 13.52
C GLU A 21 15.84 5.17 12.93
N VAL A 22 14.98 4.81 11.95
CA VAL A 22 14.04 5.74 11.30
C VAL A 22 13.05 6.31 12.32
N PHE A 23 12.59 5.49 13.27
CA PHE A 23 11.64 5.88 14.32
C PHE A 23 12.29 6.02 15.71
N ALA A 24 13.57 6.38 15.76
CA ALA A 24 14.27 6.62 17.04
C ALA A 24 13.66 7.79 17.83
N ASP A 25 13.14 8.79 17.16
CA ASP A 25 12.34 9.87 17.79
C ASP A 25 10.91 9.44 17.95
N HIS A 26 10.49 9.15 19.19
CA HIS A 26 9.12 8.74 19.51
C HIS A 26 8.07 9.80 19.15
N ASN A 27 8.43 11.08 19.11
CA ASN A 27 7.50 12.14 18.70
C ASN A 27 7.03 11.98 17.26
N LEU A 28 7.78 11.27 16.41
CA LEU A 28 7.35 10.96 15.05
C LEU A 28 6.06 10.13 15.03
N LEU A 29 5.87 9.25 15.99
CA LEU A 29 4.66 8.41 16.09
C LEU A 29 3.48 9.15 16.72
N THR A 30 3.72 10.04 17.68
CA THR A 30 2.68 10.74 18.43
C THR A 30 2.25 12.04 17.78
N ASP A 31 3.19 12.82 17.25
CA ASP A 31 2.95 14.19 16.82
C ASP A 31 2.87 14.32 15.29
N VAL A 32 3.50 13.39 14.55
CA VAL A 32 3.52 13.41 13.07
C VAL A 32 2.60 12.34 12.50
N LEU A 33 2.71 11.09 12.94
CA LEU A 33 1.93 9.96 12.41
C LEU A 33 0.68 9.69 13.26
N PHE A 34 0.03 10.73 13.75
CA PHE A 34 -1.25 10.57 14.45
C PHE A 34 -2.38 10.22 13.47
N GLY A 35 -3.30 9.36 13.89
CA GLY A 35 -4.47 8.96 13.09
C GLY A 35 -5.11 7.67 13.60
N ASP A 36 -6.29 7.38 13.07
CA ASP A 36 -7.09 6.20 13.46
C ASP A 36 -6.71 4.96 12.64
N SER A 37 -5.99 5.14 11.54
CA SER A 37 -5.58 4.07 10.64
C SER A 37 -4.18 4.33 10.07
N ALA A 38 -3.40 3.28 9.88
CA ALA A 38 -2.04 3.38 9.35
C ALA A 38 -1.68 2.16 8.49
N ILE A 39 -0.80 2.38 7.52
CA ILE A 39 -0.10 1.30 6.81
C ILE A 39 1.40 1.47 6.97
N GLY A 40 2.12 0.36 7.04
CA GLY A 40 3.57 0.32 7.13
C GLY A 40 4.17 -0.64 6.11
N HIS A 41 5.37 -0.33 5.64
CA HIS A 41 6.11 -1.18 4.72
C HIS A 41 7.60 -1.15 5.08
N ASN A 42 8.21 -2.32 5.18
CA ASN A 42 9.65 -2.46 5.26
C ASN A 42 10.18 -3.38 4.16
N ARG A 43 11.39 -3.13 3.70
CA ARG A 43 11.99 -3.90 2.62
C ARG A 43 13.45 -4.18 2.92
N TYR A 44 13.85 -5.44 2.81
CA TYR A 44 15.25 -5.81 2.70
C TYR A 44 15.76 -5.54 1.29
N SER A 45 16.79 -4.73 1.13
CA SER A 45 17.47 -4.58 -0.15
C SER A 45 18.62 -5.58 -0.23
N THR A 46 18.46 -6.62 -1.03
CA THR A 46 19.50 -7.63 -1.28
C THR A 46 20.40 -7.22 -2.40
N THR A 47 21.10 -6.29 -2.62
CA THR A 47 22.00 -5.92 -3.72
C THR A 47 21.55 -4.86 -4.73
N GLY A 48 22.29 -3.82 -4.80
CA GLY A 48 22.70 -3.06 -6.01
C GLY A 48 21.71 -2.10 -6.65
N SER A 49 20.43 -2.38 -6.76
CA SER A 49 19.45 -1.55 -7.50
C SER A 49 18.47 -0.78 -6.61
N SER A 50 18.59 -0.91 -5.31
CA SER A 50 17.72 -0.26 -4.31
C SER A 50 18.01 1.24 -4.11
N LYS A 51 18.90 1.81 -4.90
CA LYS A 51 19.51 3.13 -4.69
C LYS A 51 18.61 4.33 -4.90
N SER A 52 17.32 4.14 -5.17
CA SER A 52 16.43 5.28 -5.29
C SER A 52 15.53 5.37 -4.06
N ARG A 53 15.73 6.38 -3.23
CA ARG A 53 14.79 6.77 -2.15
C ARG A 53 13.35 6.89 -2.67
N LYS A 54 13.19 7.12 -3.97
CA LYS A 54 11.89 7.21 -4.63
C LYS A 54 11.12 5.88 -4.62
N ASN A 55 11.81 4.74 -4.46
CA ASN A 55 11.18 3.42 -4.40
C ASN A 55 10.78 2.97 -2.99
N ILE A 56 11.04 3.80 -1.97
CA ILE A 56 10.63 3.48 -0.60
C ILE A 56 9.11 3.61 -0.49
N GLN A 57 8.48 2.55 -0.04
CA GLN A 57 7.04 2.48 0.18
C GLN A 57 6.68 2.87 1.64
N PRO A 58 5.40 3.16 1.93
CA PRO A 58 4.25 3.18 1.01
C PRO A 58 4.32 4.34 0.02
N PHE A 59 3.74 4.15 -1.17
CA PHE A 59 3.50 5.26 -2.09
C PHE A 59 2.21 5.96 -1.74
N MET A 60 2.23 7.28 -1.83
CA MET A 60 1.05 8.11 -1.55
C MET A 60 0.81 9.05 -2.73
N VAL A 61 -0.44 9.12 -3.16
CA VAL A 61 -0.91 10.02 -4.21
C VAL A 61 -2.22 10.67 -3.80
N ASN A 62 -2.47 11.85 -4.35
CA ASN A 62 -3.78 12.48 -4.33
C ASN A 62 -4.32 12.51 -5.75
N TYR A 63 -5.55 12.04 -5.94
CA TYR A 63 -6.18 12.00 -7.25
C TYR A 63 -7.67 12.35 -7.14
N ARG A 64 -8.46 12.19 -8.21
CA ARG A 64 -9.85 12.64 -8.26
C ARG A 64 -10.76 12.14 -7.14
N MET A 65 -10.45 10.94 -6.57
CA MET A 65 -11.26 10.35 -5.50
C MET A 65 -10.73 10.65 -4.09
N GLY A 66 -9.63 11.40 -3.96
CA GLY A 66 -9.02 11.71 -2.68
C GLY A 66 -7.60 11.18 -2.53
N ASN A 67 -7.19 10.94 -1.30
CA ASN A 67 -5.89 10.37 -0.98
C ASN A 67 -5.90 8.85 -1.13
N LEU A 68 -4.76 8.32 -1.54
CA LEU A 68 -4.52 6.89 -1.60
C LEU A 68 -3.06 6.62 -1.27
N ALA A 69 -2.82 5.76 -0.29
CA ALA A 69 -1.49 5.23 0.00
C ALA A 69 -1.48 3.72 -0.17
N ILE A 70 -0.38 3.18 -0.74
CA ILE A 70 -0.27 1.75 -1.05
C ILE A 70 1.08 1.19 -0.60
N GLY A 71 1.03 0.05 0.08
CA GLY A 71 2.15 -0.84 0.34
C GLY A 71 1.99 -2.15 -0.42
N HIS A 72 3.07 -2.62 -1.05
CA HIS A 72 3.08 -3.81 -1.89
C HIS A 72 4.21 -4.75 -1.47
N ASN A 73 3.86 -5.95 -1.08
CA ASN A 73 4.80 -7.06 -0.88
C ASN A 73 4.60 -8.07 -2.01
N GLY A 74 5.50 -8.05 -2.98
CA GLY A 74 5.42 -8.94 -4.12
C GLY A 74 6.21 -8.47 -5.33
N ASN A 75 5.81 -8.98 -6.49
CA ASN A 75 6.36 -8.62 -7.78
C ASN A 75 5.34 -8.90 -8.88
N LEU A 76 5.06 -7.90 -9.70
CA LEU A 76 4.16 -8.04 -10.85
C LEU A 76 4.94 -8.54 -12.06
N THR A 77 4.44 -9.60 -12.68
CA THR A 77 5.08 -10.21 -13.86
C THR A 77 4.83 -9.43 -15.14
N ASN A 78 3.69 -8.73 -15.25
CA ASN A 78 3.30 -7.90 -16.39
C ASN A 78 3.53 -6.39 -16.17
N ALA A 79 4.30 -6.01 -15.14
CA ALA A 79 4.53 -4.59 -14.82
C ALA A 79 5.18 -3.81 -15.95
N LYS A 80 6.06 -4.45 -16.73
CA LYS A 80 6.76 -3.80 -17.84
C LYS A 80 5.80 -3.45 -18.97
N GLU A 81 4.99 -4.39 -19.38
CA GLU A 81 3.99 -4.23 -20.44
C GLU A 81 2.97 -3.15 -20.07
N LEU A 82 2.44 -3.22 -18.86
CA LEU A 82 1.49 -2.22 -18.35
C LEU A 82 2.13 -0.82 -18.26
N ARG A 83 3.39 -0.74 -17.85
CA ARG A 83 4.13 0.54 -17.81
C ARG A 83 4.29 1.14 -19.20
N GLU A 84 4.68 0.33 -20.19
CA GLU A 84 4.83 0.78 -21.58
C GLU A 84 3.49 1.28 -22.15
N GLU A 85 2.41 0.55 -21.92
CA GLU A 85 1.05 0.97 -22.28
C GLU A 85 0.70 2.34 -21.66
N LEU A 86 0.85 2.45 -20.35
CA LEU A 86 0.54 3.68 -19.61
C LEU A 86 1.37 4.88 -20.05
N VAL A 87 2.66 4.69 -20.34
CA VAL A 87 3.55 5.74 -20.85
C VAL A 87 3.10 6.20 -22.24
N ASN A 88 2.74 5.27 -23.13
CA ASN A 88 2.22 5.60 -24.46
C ASN A 88 0.90 6.39 -24.38
N GLU A 89 0.14 6.23 -23.31
CA GLU A 89 -1.06 7.00 -23.02
C GLU A 89 -0.81 8.28 -22.19
N GLY A 90 0.47 8.66 -22.00
CA GLY A 90 0.87 9.89 -21.35
C GLY A 90 1.04 9.83 -19.83
N ALA A 91 1.12 8.65 -19.23
CA ALA A 91 1.44 8.53 -17.80
C ALA A 91 2.90 8.93 -17.53
N ILE A 92 3.12 9.65 -16.44
CA ILE A 92 4.45 10.08 -15.99
C ILE A 92 4.83 9.30 -14.74
N PHE A 93 5.85 8.45 -14.86
CA PHE A 93 6.37 7.67 -13.76
C PHE A 93 7.50 8.40 -13.05
N GLN A 94 7.51 8.34 -11.71
CA GLN A 94 8.53 8.95 -10.86
C GLN A 94 9.50 7.94 -10.27
N THR A 95 9.10 6.65 -10.27
CA THR A 95 9.85 5.55 -9.68
C THR A 95 10.05 4.42 -10.69
N THR A 96 10.87 3.45 -10.33
CA THR A 96 11.03 2.21 -11.09
C THR A 96 10.23 1.05 -10.50
N SER A 97 9.43 1.32 -9.47
CA SER A 97 8.62 0.30 -8.80
C SER A 97 7.44 -0.14 -9.66
N ASP A 98 7.15 -1.43 -9.63
CA ASP A 98 5.94 -2.01 -10.21
C ASP A 98 4.67 -1.53 -9.50
N THR A 99 4.77 -1.19 -8.23
CA THR A 99 3.66 -0.65 -7.43
C THR A 99 3.09 0.66 -8.01
N GLU A 100 3.93 1.48 -8.64
CA GLU A 100 3.48 2.72 -9.28
C GLU A 100 2.54 2.46 -10.47
N VAL A 101 2.68 1.30 -11.13
CA VAL A 101 1.75 0.86 -12.18
C VAL A 101 0.34 0.72 -11.62
N ILE A 102 0.19 0.12 -10.43
CA ILE A 102 -1.11 -0.05 -9.78
C ILE A 102 -1.77 1.31 -9.52
N LEU A 103 -1.01 2.29 -9.03
CA LEU A 103 -1.52 3.64 -8.78
C LEU A 103 -2.05 4.30 -10.06
N HIS A 104 -1.31 4.16 -11.17
CA HIS A 104 -1.76 4.70 -12.47
C HIS A 104 -3.02 4.00 -12.97
N LEU A 105 -3.12 2.68 -12.82
CA LEU A 105 -4.32 1.94 -13.20
C LEU A 105 -5.55 2.41 -12.40
N ILE A 106 -5.42 2.55 -11.09
CA ILE A 106 -6.50 3.06 -10.23
C ILE A 106 -6.90 4.48 -10.63
N ALA A 107 -5.92 5.38 -10.77
CA ALA A 107 -6.19 6.79 -11.04
C ALA A 107 -6.84 7.05 -12.41
N ARG A 108 -6.60 6.16 -13.38
CA ARG A 108 -7.13 6.25 -14.75
C ARG A 108 -8.49 5.58 -14.92
N SER A 109 -8.92 4.78 -13.97
CA SER A 109 -10.25 4.18 -14.00
C SER A 109 -11.32 5.27 -14.09
N LYS A 110 -12.32 5.04 -14.91
CA LYS A 110 -13.45 5.96 -15.11
C LYS A 110 -14.64 5.65 -14.19
N LEU A 111 -14.54 4.59 -13.41
CA LEU A 111 -15.58 4.21 -12.46
C LEU A 111 -15.73 5.25 -11.36
N ASP A 112 -16.93 5.43 -10.85
CA ASP A 112 -17.24 6.48 -9.88
C ASP A 112 -17.05 6.04 -8.42
N ASN A 113 -16.83 4.74 -8.19
CA ASN A 113 -16.56 4.17 -6.88
C ASN A 113 -15.08 3.78 -6.76
N GLN A 114 -14.42 4.20 -5.68
CA GLN A 114 -13.01 3.95 -5.46
C GLN A 114 -12.67 2.45 -5.30
N ILE A 115 -13.55 1.68 -4.67
CA ILE A 115 -13.39 0.22 -4.54
C ILE A 115 -13.42 -0.45 -5.91
N ASP A 116 -14.37 -0.04 -6.76
CA ASP A 116 -14.49 -0.59 -8.12
C ASP A 116 -13.26 -0.24 -8.98
N GLN A 117 -12.68 0.95 -8.79
CA GLN A 117 -11.43 1.35 -9.45
C GLN A 117 -10.26 0.47 -9.02
N ILE A 118 -10.16 0.18 -7.73
CA ILE A 118 -9.14 -0.73 -7.19
C ILE A 118 -9.36 -2.13 -7.77
N MET A 119 -10.57 -2.65 -7.74
CA MET A 119 -10.91 -3.96 -8.31
C MET A 119 -10.60 -4.04 -9.82
N GLU A 120 -10.89 -2.98 -10.58
CA GLU A 120 -10.55 -2.90 -12.01
C GLU A 120 -9.03 -2.98 -12.21
N ALA A 121 -8.25 -2.24 -11.42
CA ALA A 121 -6.79 -2.29 -11.46
C ALA A 121 -6.25 -3.68 -11.10
N LEU A 122 -6.79 -4.32 -10.06
CA LEU A 122 -6.38 -5.66 -9.63
C LEU A 122 -6.63 -6.74 -10.70
N ARG A 123 -7.66 -6.59 -11.55
CA ARG A 123 -7.94 -7.52 -12.66
C ARG A 123 -6.95 -7.38 -13.82
N ARG A 124 -6.15 -6.32 -13.86
CA ARG A 124 -5.17 -6.06 -14.92
C ARG A 124 -3.77 -6.49 -14.56
N ILE A 125 -3.47 -6.63 -13.29
CA ILE A 125 -2.14 -6.99 -12.80
C ILE A 125 -2.00 -8.50 -12.65
N ASP A 126 -0.84 -9.01 -13.06
CA ASP A 126 -0.45 -10.41 -12.89
C ASP A 126 0.81 -10.49 -12.02
N GLY A 127 0.89 -11.52 -11.18
CA GLY A 127 2.06 -11.78 -10.36
C GLY A 127 1.70 -12.21 -8.95
N ALA A 128 2.71 -12.24 -8.08
CA ALA A 128 2.55 -12.49 -6.67
C ALA A 128 2.46 -11.17 -5.92
N TYR A 129 1.38 -10.93 -5.19
CA TYR A 129 1.22 -9.70 -4.43
C TYR A 129 0.37 -9.83 -3.17
N CYS A 130 0.76 -9.09 -2.15
CA CYS A 130 -0.11 -8.66 -1.08
C CYS A 130 -0.08 -7.14 -1.02
N LEU A 131 -1.25 -6.53 -1.04
CA LEU A 131 -1.42 -5.09 -1.02
C LEU A 131 -2.11 -4.65 0.26
N VAL A 132 -1.65 -3.56 0.82
CA VAL A 132 -2.39 -2.78 1.80
C VAL A 132 -2.59 -1.38 1.24
N ILE A 133 -3.83 -0.92 1.23
CA ILE A 133 -4.23 0.36 0.65
C ILE A 133 -4.99 1.15 1.70
N LEU A 134 -4.54 2.37 1.95
CA LEU A 134 -5.22 3.32 2.82
C LEU A 134 -5.84 4.42 1.96
N THR A 135 -7.12 4.67 2.15
CA THR A 135 -7.87 5.76 1.53
C THR A 135 -8.33 6.75 2.59
N ASP A 136 -9.04 7.80 2.23
CA ASP A 136 -9.54 8.79 3.19
C ASP A 136 -10.46 8.19 4.26
N ASP A 137 -11.10 7.05 3.97
CA ASP A 137 -12.12 6.44 4.83
C ASP A 137 -12.00 4.90 5.00
N LYS A 138 -11.03 4.24 4.33
CA LYS A 138 -10.90 2.77 4.34
C LYS A 138 -9.46 2.29 4.43
N LEU A 139 -9.28 1.19 5.13
CA LEU A 139 -8.12 0.31 5.02
C LEU A 139 -8.54 -0.92 4.23
N ILE A 140 -7.85 -1.19 3.14
CA ILE A 140 -8.14 -2.28 2.21
C ILE A 140 -6.93 -3.18 2.15
N ALA A 141 -7.15 -4.49 2.15
CA ALA A 141 -6.12 -5.47 1.92
C ALA A 141 -6.52 -6.41 0.78
N ALA A 142 -5.56 -6.76 -0.09
CA ALA A 142 -5.79 -7.67 -1.20
C ALA A 142 -4.64 -8.66 -1.36
N ARG A 143 -4.99 -9.91 -1.65
CA ARG A 143 -4.05 -11.02 -1.90
C ARG A 143 -4.16 -11.49 -3.34
N ASP A 144 -3.04 -11.84 -3.95
CA ASP A 144 -3.00 -12.34 -5.32
C ASP A 144 -3.88 -13.59 -5.54
N PRO A 145 -4.41 -13.80 -6.76
CA PRO A 145 -5.34 -14.90 -7.05
C PRO A 145 -4.76 -16.30 -6.83
N LEU A 146 -3.45 -16.46 -6.77
CA LEU A 146 -2.78 -17.74 -6.52
C LEU A 146 -2.31 -17.89 -5.07
N GLY A 147 -2.42 -16.82 -4.26
CA GLY A 147 -2.06 -16.83 -2.86
C GLY A 147 -0.57 -17.06 -2.58
N PHE A 148 0.31 -16.61 -3.49
CA PHE A 148 1.75 -16.80 -3.34
C PHE A 148 2.33 -16.13 -2.10
N ARG A 149 1.85 -14.93 -1.78
CA ARG A 149 2.30 -14.21 -0.59
C ARG A 149 1.32 -14.40 0.55
N PRO A 150 1.81 -14.60 1.78
CA PRO A 150 0.93 -14.68 2.94
C PRO A 150 0.34 -13.31 3.26
N LEU A 151 -0.92 -13.29 3.67
CA LEU A 151 -1.61 -12.13 4.19
C LEU A 151 -2.63 -12.60 5.21
N SER A 152 -2.57 -12.06 6.41
CA SER A 152 -3.37 -12.50 7.54
C SER A 152 -4.15 -11.35 8.15
N LEU A 153 -5.36 -11.65 8.61
CA LEU A 153 -6.25 -10.74 9.35
C LEU A 153 -6.19 -11.08 10.83
N GLY A 154 -6.03 -10.07 11.64
CA GLY A 154 -6.06 -10.16 13.10
C GLY A 154 -6.93 -9.07 13.71
N LYS A 155 -7.12 -9.15 15.01
CA LYS A 155 -7.89 -8.19 15.79
C LYS A 155 -7.18 -7.87 17.11
N LEU A 156 -7.13 -6.59 17.42
CA LEU A 156 -6.65 -6.09 18.72
C LEU A 156 -7.73 -5.18 19.29
N GLU A 157 -8.40 -5.62 20.36
CA GLU A 157 -9.57 -4.92 20.92
C GLU A 157 -10.63 -4.65 19.83
N ASP A 158 -10.90 -3.40 19.50
CA ASP A 158 -11.85 -3.00 18.46
C ASP A 158 -11.20 -2.72 17.09
N ALA A 159 -9.86 -2.81 17.01
CA ALA A 159 -9.12 -2.55 15.77
C ALA A 159 -8.85 -3.83 14.98
N PHE A 160 -8.96 -3.75 13.65
CA PHE A 160 -8.50 -4.79 12.74
C PHE A 160 -7.05 -4.55 12.31
N LEU A 161 -6.29 -5.63 12.21
CA LEU A 161 -4.91 -5.62 11.76
C LEU A 161 -4.76 -6.54 10.55
N VAL A 162 -3.93 -6.10 9.61
CA VAL A 162 -3.53 -6.93 8.46
C VAL A 162 -2.01 -6.99 8.42
N ALA A 163 -1.44 -8.17 8.28
CA ALA A 163 0.00 -8.36 8.22
C ALA A 163 0.40 -9.48 7.25
N SER A 164 1.57 -9.35 6.64
CA SER A 164 2.17 -10.42 5.83
C SER A 164 2.63 -11.59 6.69
N GLU A 165 2.96 -11.36 7.97
CA GLU A 165 3.50 -12.36 8.89
C GLU A 165 2.70 -12.38 10.19
N THR A 166 2.29 -13.56 10.64
CA THR A 166 1.51 -13.73 11.89
C THR A 166 2.28 -13.34 13.15
N CYS A 167 3.62 -13.36 13.12
CA CYS A 167 4.43 -12.89 14.24
C CYS A 167 4.18 -11.41 14.59
N ALA A 168 3.67 -10.62 13.65
CA ALA A 168 3.26 -9.25 13.94
C ALA A 168 2.10 -9.19 14.95
N PHE A 169 1.20 -10.16 14.91
CA PHE A 169 0.09 -10.27 15.87
C PHE A 169 0.60 -10.68 17.26
N ASP A 170 1.54 -11.63 17.33
CA ASP A 170 2.14 -12.07 18.58
C ASP A 170 2.82 -10.90 19.32
N ILE A 171 3.58 -10.08 18.58
CA ILE A 171 4.27 -8.91 19.14
C ILE A 171 3.26 -7.90 19.71
N GLN A 172 2.14 -7.70 19.02
CA GLN A 172 1.09 -6.76 19.41
C GLN A 172 0.08 -7.37 20.41
N ARG A 173 0.18 -8.68 20.70
CA ARG A 173 -0.83 -9.45 21.45
C ARG A 173 -2.23 -9.37 20.81
N ALA A 174 -2.27 -9.29 19.50
CA ALA A 174 -3.50 -9.33 18.73
C ALA A 174 -3.94 -10.77 18.47
N GLU A 175 -5.23 -10.98 18.39
CA GLU A 175 -5.82 -12.26 18.02
C GLU A 175 -5.66 -12.49 16.51
N PHE A 176 -5.12 -13.64 16.10
CA PHE A 176 -5.19 -14.09 14.72
C PHE A 176 -6.62 -14.56 14.41
N LEU A 177 -7.24 -14.00 13.41
CA LEU A 177 -8.58 -14.39 12.99
C LEU A 177 -8.54 -15.43 11.88
N ARG A 178 -7.87 -15.11 10.78
CA ARG A 178 -7.74 -16.00 9.61
C ARG A 178 -6.70 -15.48 8.61
N GLU A 179 -6.35 -16.32 7.67
CA GLU A 179 -5.70 -15.85 6.44
C GLU A 179 -6.69 -15.14 5.53
N VAL A 180 -6.20 -14.17 4.75
CA VAL A 180 -6.91 -13.62 3.61
C VAL A 180 -6.83 -14.64 2.48
N GLU A 181 -7.94 -14.98 1.87
CA GLU A 181 -7.99 -16.01 0.84
C GLU A 181 -7.29 -15.57 -0.45
N ALA A 182 -6.89 -16.53 -1.27
CA ALA A 182 -6.33 -16.24 -2.59
C ALA A 182 -7.38 -15.51 -3.46
N GLY A 183 -7.00 -14.36 -4.02
CA GLY A 183 -7.90 -13.51 -4.81
C GLY A 183 -8.89 -12.70 -3.99
N GLU A 184 -8.80 -12.73 -2.66
CA GLU A 184 -9.68 -11.96 -1.79
C GLU A 184 -9.19 -10.52 -1.62
N MET A 185 -10.16 -9.61 -1.55
CA MET A 185 -9.99 -8.22 -1.10
C MET A 185 -10.97 -7.96 0.06
N ILE A 186 -10.45 -7.46 1.16
CA ILE A 186 -11.17 -7.15 2.39
C ILE A 186 -11.00 -5.68 2.75
#